data_26193c589d04645ad804f7e5b87aa6e9
#
_entry.id   26193c589d04645ad804f7e5b87aa6e9
#
_cell.length_a   1.000
_cell.length_b   1.000
_cell.length_c   1.000
_cell.angle_alpha   90.00
_cell.angle_beta   90.00
_cell.angle_gamma   90.00
#
_symmetry.space_group_name_H-M   'P 1'
#
loop_
_entity.id
_entity.type
_entity.pdbx_description
1 polymer ?
#
loop_
_entity_poly.entity_id
_entity_poly.type
_entity_poly.pdbx_seq_one_letter_code
_entity_poly.pdbx_strand_id
1 'polypeptide(L)'
;MQAETRTESRPSTSREGVALKADAPSVKPESRAASPEPAAPAETAKKSNGRRPFAVLAGVVLVTLAGIGGYMFLTAGRESTDDAQVAADTIPVGARVGGQVTKVAITDNQLVKKGDLIATLDDADFNARVKQSEAEVASARAQAVQADSQVAIVTATSTGNLSSAKAAYSGSSVGVASAGAQVAAAQAAIVRAETDQHRAAADLARAKELRAANAIPDERLDNAQSAFDLAKATVEQARAQLLAAQEGRRAAVAHVSEAAGRVAQNAPIDAQIAAAHANADLAHARVQSAEAALDLARLQLSYTKIMAPADGLASKLAVHEGQLVAIGQPIVVIVPTVTYVIANFKETQVGKMRPGQRASISIDAYPHREFEGKVESLSGGTGSSFSLLPADNASGNFVKVVQRVPVRIGWVNLPSDVSLRAGLSVDAVVEVGK
;
A
#
# COMPACT_ATOMS: atom_id res chain seq x y z
N MET A 1 31.72 31.71 -16.79
CA MET A 1 32.92 32.11 -16.06
C MET A 1 33.49 30.84 -15.50
N GLN A 2 34.41 30.28 -16.25
CA GLN A 2 35.75 29.75 -15.97
C GLN A 2 35.74 28.61 -14.92
N ALA A 3 35.90 27.33 -15.26
CA ALA A 3 37.10 26.68 -15.85
C ALA A 3 38.29 26.63 -14.89
N GLU A 4 38.72 25.40 -14.55
CA GLU A 4 40.08 24.88 -14.45
C GLU A 4 40.03 23.55 -13.72
N THR A 5 40.15 22.37 -14.40
CA THR A 5 41.33 21.66 -14.94
C THR A 5 42.57 21.69 -14.03
N ARG A 6 42.95 20.48 -13.58
CA ARG A 6 44.32 19.97 -13.43
C ARG A 6 44.24 18.53 -12.93
N THR A 7 44.46 17.50 -13.67
CA THR A 7 45.66 16.89 -14.36
C THR A 7 46.89 16.69 -13.45
N GLU A 8 47.41 15.46 -13.61
CA GLU A 8 48.76 14.96 -13.30
C GLU A 8 48.97 14.43 -11.88
N SER A 9 49.60 13.28 -11.63
CA SER A 9 50.62 12.55 -12.43
C SER A 9 50.87 11.18 -11.84
N ARG A 10 51.14 10.19 -12.68
CA ARG A 10 51.94 9.02 -12.34
C ARG A 10 53.40 9.43 -12.09
N PRO A 11 54.17 8.59 -11.35
CA PRO A 11 55.30 7.99 -12.02
C PRO A 11 55.42 6.50 -11.80
N SER A 12 55.91 5.89 -12.87
CA SER A 12 56.60 4.63 -13.03
C SER A 12 58.04 4.69 -12.51
N THR A 13 58.55 3.60 -11.98
CA THR A 13 59.95 3.08 -12.16
C THR A 13 59.96 1.74 -11.46
N SER A 14 60.24 0.69 -12.13
CA SER A 14 61.48 0.12 -12.70
C SER A 14 62.21 -0.80 -11.75
N ARG A 15 62.28 -2.09 -12.24
CA ARG A 15 63.41 -2.98 -12.29
C ARG A 15 64.21 -3.35 -11.03
N GLU A 16 64.23 -4.63 -10.83
CA GLU A 16 65.40 -5.56 -10.84
C GLU A 16 64.89 -6.89 -10.33
N GLY A 17 64.93 -8.02 -10.96
CA GLY A 17 65.98 -8.60 -11.80
C GLY A 17 66.95 -9.42 -10.96
N VAL A 18 66.54 -10.67 -10.57
CA VAL A 18 67.55 -11.70 -10.23
C VAL A 18 67.02 -13.05 -10.72
N ALA A 19 67.66 -13.54 -11.72
CA ALA A 19 67.61 -14.90 -12.23
C ALA A 19 68.73 -15.73 -11.55
N LEU A 20 68.36 -16.92 -11.13
CA LEU A 20 69.28 -18.05 -10.91
C LEU A 20 68.47 -19.32 -11.12
N LYS A 21 68.55 -19.93 -12.27
CA LYS A 21 69.41 -20.99 -12.79
C LYS A 21 69.36 -22.28 -12.01
N ALA A 22 68.57 -23.22 -12.53
CA ALA A 22 68.96 -24.53 -13.05
C ALA A 22 69.73 -25.46 -12.10
N ASP A 23 69.11 -26.61 -11.88
CA ASP A 23 69.77 -27.87 -12.21
C ASP A 23 68.78 -29.05 -12.16
N ALA A 24 68.65 -29.66 -13.31
CA ALA A 24 68.19 -31.03 -13.46
C ALA A 24 69.40 -31.96 -13.47
N PRO A 25 69.26 -33.19 -13.10
CA PRO A 25 69.82 -34.21 -13.94
C PRO A 25 68.80 -35.27 -14.37
N SER A 26 68.78 -35.45 -15.67
CA SER A 26 68.32 -36.61 -16.37
C SER A 26 69.27 -37.77 -16.14
N VAL A 27 68.76 -38.94 -15.89
CA VAL A 27 69.50 -40.19 -16.23
C VAL A 27 68.54 -41.15 -16.93
N LYS A 28 68.94 -41.43 -18.18
CA LYS A 28 68.39 -42.39 -19.11
C LYS A 28 69.21 -43.72 -18.99
N PRO A 29 68.81 -44.76 -19.73
CA PRO A 29 68.60 -46.11 -19.22
C PRO A 29 69.79 -47.04 -19.52
N GLU A 30 69.85 -48.14 -18.88
CA GLU A 30 70.71 -49.18 -19.32
C GLU A 30 70.02 -50.57 -19.39
N SER A 31 70.00 -51.04 -20.57
CA SER A 31 69.75 -52.38 -21.11
C SER A 31 70.87 -53.31 -20.75
N ARG A 32 70.60 -54.54 -20.33
CA ARG A 32 71.38 -55.74 -20.73
C ARG A 32 70.66 -57.01 -20.31
N ALA A 33 70.15 -57.67 -21.16
CA ALA A 33 70.36 -58.94 -21.86
C ALA A 33 71.16 -60.00 -21.08
N ALA A 34 70.57 -61.16 -21.18
CA ALA A 34 71.08 -62.47 -21.48
C ALA A 34 70.69 -63.60 -20.56
N SER A 35 70.00 -64.52 -21.18
CA SER A 35 69.84 -65.92 -20.79
C SER A 35 71.20 -66.64 -20.50
N PRO A 36 71.26 -67.87 -19.93
CA PRO A 36 70.59 -69.01 -20.56
C PRO A 36 69.95 -70.03 -19.56
N GLU A 37 69.12 -70.88 -20.16
CA GLU A 37 68.64 -72.19 -19.74
C GLU A 37 69.78 -73.19 -19.36
N PRO A 38 69.53 -74.22 -18.50
CA PRO A 38 69.26 -75.50 -19.06
C PRO A 38 68.21 -76.41 -18.43
N ALA A 39 67.54 -77.13 -19.32
CA ALA A 39 67.17 -78.53 -19.33
C ALA A 39 66.41 -79.20 -18.16
N ALA A 40 65.33 -79.75 -18.55
CA ALA A 40 64.46 -80.72 -17.87
C ALA A 40 65.18 -82.02 -17.41
N PRO A 41 64.53 -82.78 -16.57
CA PRO A 41 63.95 -84.01 -17.09
C PRO A 41 62.47 -84.28 -16.76
N ALA A 42 61.89 -84.93 -17.67
CA ALA A 42 60.56 -85.48 -17.67
C ALA A 42 60.41 -86.54 -16.60
N GLU A 43 59.28 -86.58 -15.86
CA GLU A 43 58.66 -87.85 -15.41
C GLU A 43 57.15 -87.74 -15.28
N THR A 44 56.57 -88.51 -16.08
CA THR A 44 55.37 -89.42 -15.91
C THR A 44 54.05 -88.83 -15.44
N ALA A 45 53.16 -88.91 -16.39
CA ALA A 45 51.72 -88.81 -16.23
C ALA A 45 51.15 -89.78 -15.20
N LYS A 46 50.33 -89.24 -14.29
CA LYS A 46 49.32 -90.06 -13.55
C LYS A 46 47.96 -89.46 -13.85
N LYS A 47 47.17 -90.07 -14.71
CA LYS A 47 45.74 -89.84 -14.93
C LYS A 47 45.04 -90.02 -13.57
N SER A 48 44.50 -88.89 -13.04
CA SER A 48 43.55 -88.90 -11.93
C SER A 48 42.22 -88.37 -12.50
N ASN A 49 41.23 -89.26 -12.45
CA ASN A 49 39.80 -88.97 -12.71
C ASN A 49 39.32 -87.79 -11.82
N GLY A 50 39.31 -86.57 -12.30
CA GLY A 50 38.93 -85.42 -11.52
C GLY A 50 37.77 -84.61 -12.11
N ARG A 51 36.61 -85.26 -12.40
CA ARG A 51 35.39 -84.51 -12.69
C ARG A 51 34.75 -83.87 -11.43
N ARG A 52 35.19 -84.29 -10.21
CA ARG A 52 34.65 -83.80 -8.92
C ARG A 52 35.14 -82.37 -8.53
N PRO A 53 36.41 -81.92 -8.70
CA PRO A 53 36.82 -80.55 -8.34
C PRO A 53 36.21 -79.52 -9.28
N PHE A 54 35.96 -79.85 -10.55
CA PHE A 54 35.31 -78.95 -11.49
C PHE A 54 33.83 -78.72 -11.21
N ALA A 55 33.14 -79.72 -10.71
CA ALA A 55 31.76 -79.64 -10.30
C ALA A 55 31.61 -78.79 -9.00
N VAL A 56 32.57 -78.92 -8.08
CA VAL A 56 32.60 -78.10 -6.85
C VAL A 56 32.94 -76.58 -7.21
N LEU A 57 33.91 -76.39 -8.12
CA LEU A 57 34.22 -75.04 -8.61
C LEU A 57 33.03 -74.41 -9.37
N ALA A 58 32.36 -75.17 -10.23
CA ALA A 58 31.14 -74.73 -10.90
C ALA A 58 29.99 -74.44 -9.92
N GLY A 59 29.84 -75.24 -8.87
CA GLY A 59 28.88 -74.99 -7.79
C GLY A 59 29.17 -73.72 -7.02
N VAL A 60 30.43 -73.39 -6.65
CA VAL A 60 30.87 -72.22 -5.98
C VAL A 60 30.67 -70.96 -6.90
N VAL A 61 30.99 -71.08 -8.17
CA VAL A 61 30.76 -69.98 -9.14
C VAL A 61 29.27 -69.71 -9.33
N LEU A 62 28.43 -70.75 -9.34
CA LEU A 62 26.97 -70.58 -9.47
C LEU A 62 26.36 -69.95 -8.20
N VAL A 63 26.81 -70.37 -7.01
CA VAL A 63 26.39 -69.74 -5.72
C VAL A 63 26.89 -68.28 -5.63
N THR A 64 28.09 -67.98 -6.03
CA THR A 64 28.61 -66.59 -6.06
C THR A 64 27.87 -65.77 -7.09
N LEU A 65 27.57 -66.28 -8.28
CA LEU A 65 26.76 -65.60 -9.30
C LEU A 65 25.33 -65.40 -8.83
N ALA A 66 24.72 -66.44 -8.20
CA ALA A 66 23.39 -66.32 -7.59
C ALA A 66 23.38 -65.34 -6.43
N GLY A 67 24.46 -65.31 -5.59
CA GLY A 67 24.63 -64.36 -4.52
C GLY A 67 24.80 -62.92 -5.05
N ILE A 68 25.63 -62.73 -6.08
CA ILE A 68 25.81 -61.43 -6.74
C ILE A 68 24.52 -61.01 -7.46
N GLY A 69 23.86 -61.93 -8.17
CA GLY A 69 22.58 -61.67 -8.84
C GLY A 69 21.46 -61.34 -7.85
N GLY A 70 21.39 -62.10 -6.72
CA GLY A 70 20.47 -61.79 -5.64
C GLY A 70 20.74 -60.44 -4.95
N TYR A 71 22.02 -60.13 -4.70
CA TYR A 71 22.42 -58.85 -4.17
C TYR A 71 22.08 -57.69 -5.13
N MET A 72 22.40 -57.85 -6.43
CA MET A 72 22.03 -56.87 -7.46
C MET A 72 20.51 -56.72 -7.61
N PHE A 73 19.75 -57.79 -7.44
CA PHE A 73 18.29 -57.78 -7.51
C PHE A 73 17.66 -57.08 -6.28
N LEU A 74 18.23 -57.26 -5.09
CA LEU A 74 17.80 -56.67 -3.84
C LEU A 74 18.17 -55.19 -3.76
N THR A 75 19.28 -54.77 -4.41
CA THR A 75 19.73 -53.36 -4.46
C THR A 75 19.20 -52.64 -5.71
N ALA A 76 18.65 -53.38 -6.69
CA ALA A 76 18.07 -52.79 -7.90
C ALA A 76 16.83 -51.96 -7.52
N GLY A 77 16.89 -50.64 -7.81
CA GLY A 77 15.79 -49.71 -7.53
C GLY A 77 15.99 -48.87 -6.26
N ARG A 78 17.22 -48.84 -5.72
CA ARG A 78 17.63 -47.93 -4.65
C ARG A 78 18.77 -47.04 -5.11
N GLU A 79 18.57 -45.72 -5.02
CA GLU A 79 19.62 -44.76 -5.31
C GLU A 79 20.06 -44.09 -4.02
N SER A 80 21.35 -44.10 -3.75
CA SER A 80 21.93 -43.55 -2.52
C SER A 80 22.85 -42.36 -2.78
N THR A 81 22.91 -41.45 -1.84
CA THR A 81 23.88 -40.37 -1.81
C THR A 81 24.32 -40.09 -0.38
N ASP A 82 25.63 -39.87 -0.23
CA ASP A 82 26.32 -39.41 0.95
C ASP A 82 26.44 -37.87 1.01
N ASP A 83 26.07 -37.20 -0.08
CA ASP A 83 26.06 -35.75 -0.18
C ASP A 83 24.66 -35.23 0.13
N ALA A 84 24.27 -35.36 1.40
CA ALA A 84 23.00 -34.85 1.88
C ALA A 84 23.16 -34.18 3.23
N GLN A 85 22.33 -33.21 3.51
CA GLN A 85 22.33 -32.48 4.77
C GLN A 85 20.93 -32.10 5.22
N VAL A 86 20.75 -32.01 6.51
CA VAL A 86 19.55 -31.40 7.10
C VAL A 86 19.57 -29.91 6.79
N ALA A 87 18.49 -29.39 6.26
CA ALA A 87 18.29 -27.99 5.97
C ALA A 87 17.07 -27.43 6.71
N ALA A 88 17.06 -26.14 6.90
CA ALA A 88 15.90 -25.39 7.38
C ALA A 88 15.84 -24.04 6.67
N ASP A 89 14.64 -23.52 6.46
CA ASP A 89 14.42 -22.20 5.86
C ASP A 89 14.72 -21.12 6.92
N THR A 90 15.98 -20.71 7.05
CA THR A 90 16.43 -19.73 8.05
C THR A 90 15.85 -18.37 7.78
N ILE A 91 15.35 -17.69 8.81
CA ILE A 91 14.71 -16.38 8.72
C ILE A 91 15.61 -15.34 9.37
N PRO A 92 16.31 -14.49 8.58
CA PRO A 92 17.06 -13.37 9.14
C PRO A 92 16.08 -12.30 9.62
N VAL A 93 16.16 -11.95 10.90
CA VAL A 93 15.38 -10.86 11.50
C VAL A 93 16.26 -9.63 11.54
N GLY A 94 15.88 -8.59 10.81
CA GLY A 94 16.56 -7.31 10.73
C GLY A 94 15.78 -6.18 11.38
N ALA A 95 16.47 -5.09 11.74
CA ALA A 95 15.87 -3.86 12.22
C ALA A 95 15.08 -3.17 11.10
N ARG A 96 13.82 -2.79 11.35
CA ARG A 96 13.01 -1.99 10.43
C ARG A 96 13.21 -0.49 10.59
N VAL A 97 13.70 -0.09 11.76
CA VAL A 97 14.08 1.28 12.11
C VAL A 97 15.48 1.28 12.70
N GLY A 98 16.23 2.36 12.47
CA GLY A 98 17.54 2.54 13.09
C GLY A 98 17.39 3.08 14.52
N GLY A 99 18.32 2.71 15.39
CA GLY A 99 18.36 3.19 16.77
C GLY A 99 19.38 2.45 17.61
N GLN A 100 19.62 2.90 18.81
CA GLN A 100 20.47 2.23 19.76
C GLN A 100 19.72 1.06 20.42
N VAL A 101 20.35 -0.11 20.55
CA VAL A 101 19.78 -1.25 21.25
C VAL A 101 19.79 -0.96 22.76
N THR A 102 18.62 -0.84 23.34
CA THR A 102 18.46 -0.59 24.78
C THR A 102 18.53 -1.89 25.57
N LYS A 103 17.95 -2.97 25.04
CA LYS A 103 17.91 -4.26 25.71
C LYS A 103 17.84 -5.39 24.70
N VAL A 104 18.56 -6.47 24.97
CA VAL A 104 18.44 -7.75 24.26
C VAL A 104 17.75 -8.73 25.20
N ALA A 105 16.57 -9.25 24.77
CA ALA A 105 15.71 -10.07 25.63
C ALA A 105 15.98 -11.58 25.51
N ILE A 106 16.79 -11.98 24.53
CA ILE A 106 17.10 -13.38 24.24
C ILE A 106 18.62 -13.63 24.31
N THR A 107 18.98 -14.89 24.46
CA THR A 107 20.36 -15.36 24.34
C THR A 107 20.54 -16.17 23.07
N ASP A 108 21.80 -16.32 22.64
CA ASP A 108 22.12 -17.18 21.49
C ASP A 108 21.72 -18.63 21.77
N ASN A 109 21.19 -19.30 20.75
CA ASN A 109 20.64 -20.67 20.81
C ASN A 109 19.42 -20.84 21.75
N GLN A 110 18.69 -19.80 22.06
CA GLN A 110 17.43 -19.87 22.80
C GLN A 110 16.26 -20.22 21.88
N LEU A 111 15.37 -21.09 22.37
CA LEU A 111 14.10 -21.38 21.68
C LEU A 111 13.15 -20.18 21.86
N VAL A 112 12.63 -19.66 20.77
CA VAL A 112 11.69 -18.53 20.74
C VAL A 112 10.42 -18.92 20.02
N LYS A 113 9.31 -18.33 20.43
CA LYS A 113 8.01 -18.47 19.76
C LYS A 113 7.72 -17.22 18.93
N LYS A 114 6.87 -17.38 17.95
CA LYS A 114 6.36 -16.25 17.16
C LYS A 114 5.75 -15.19 18.08
N GLY A 115 6.24 -13.96 17.96
CA GLY A 115 5.80 -12.83 18.78
C GLY A 115 6.63 -12.63 20.06
N ASP A 116 7.63 -13.46 20.35
CA ASP A 116 8.55 -13.21 21.46
C ASP A 116 9.43 -12.00 21.17
N LEU A 117 9.72 -11.23 22.21
CA LEU A 117 10.57 -10.04 22.12
C LEU A 117 12.04 -10.48 22.00
N ILE A 118 12.70 -10.04 20.93
CA ILE A 118 14.12 -10.30 20.67
C ILE A 118 14.98 -9.19 21.24
N ALA A 119 14.70 -7.95 20.84
CA ALA A 119 15.43 -6.78 21.27
C ALA A 119 14.52 -5.53 21.27
N THR A 120 14.89 -4.55 22.06
CA THR A 120 14.27 -3.22 22.08
C THR A 120 15.30 -2.17 21.66
N LEU A 121 14.88 -1.28 20.80
CA LEU A 121 15.64 -0.08 20.44
C LEU A 121 15.19 1.09 21.32
N ASP A 122 16.02 2.12 21.40
CA ASP A 122 15.62 3.38 22.02
C ASP A 122 14.40 3.96 21.30
N ASP A 123 13.33 4.18 22.04
CA ASP A 123 12.03 4.62 21.55
C ASP A 123 11.73 6.10 21.86
N ALA A 124 12.64 6.82 22.50
CA ALA A 124 12.43 8.18 22.96
C ALA A 124 12.04 9.13 21.81
N ASP A 125 12.78 9.08 20.69
CA ASP A 125 12.50 9.91 19.51
C ASP A 125 11.18 9.52 18.85
N PHE A 126 10.86 8.23 18.79
CA PHE A 126 9.61 7.73 18.21
C PHE A 126 8.40 8.12 19.07
N ASN A 127 8.53 8.03 20.39
CA ASN A 127 7.52 8.51 21.34
C ASN A 127 7.29 10.02 21.22
N ALA A 128 8.35 10.81 21.03
CA ALA A 128 8.22 12.26 20.78
C ALA A 128 7.45 12.55 19.49
N ARG A 129 7.74 11.81 18.40
CA ARG A 129 7.02 11.93 17.12
C ARG A 129 5.54 11.55 17.26
N VAL A 130 5.22 10.47 17.98
CA VAL A 130 3.83 10.09 18.26
C VAL A 130 3.10 11.22 18.98
N LYS A 131 3.69 11.79 20.04
CA LYS A 131 3.09 12.92 20.76
C LYS A 131 2.91 14.16 19.89
N GLN A 132 3.86 14.44 19.00
CA GLN A 132 3.74 15.53 18.04
C GLN A 132 2.54 15.29 17.10
N SER A 133 2.44 14.10 16.49
CA SER A 133 1.34 13.77 15.59
C SER A 133 -0.02 13.73 16.33
N GLU A 134 -0.06 13.34 17.60
CA GLU A 134 -1.26 13.42 18.44
C GLU A 134 -1.71 14.88 18.63
N ALA A 135 -0.79 15.81 18.84
CA ALA A 135 -1.08 17.23 18.93
C ALA A 135 -1.57 17.80 17.58
N GLU A 136 -1.02 17.35 16.47
CA GLU A 136 -1.47 17.72 15.11
C GLU A 136 -2.91 17.25 14.85
N VAL A 137 -3.25 16.00 15.21
CA VAL A 137 -4.63 15.48 15.14
C VAL A 137 -5.58 16.31 16.00
N ALA A 138 -5.18 16.65 17.23
CA ALA A 138 -6.00 17.48 18.11
C ALA A 138 -6.26 18.87 17.51
N SER A 139 -5.23 19.49 16.92
CA SER A 139 -5.34 20.77 16.22
C SER A 139 -6.26 20.70 15.01
N ALA A 140 -6.09 19.66 14.15
CA ALA A 140 -6.94 19.46 12.99
C ALA A 140 -8.41 19.22 13.37
N ARG A 141 -8.68 18.46 14.42
CA ARG A 141 -10.04 18.25 14.95
C ARG A 141 -10.67 19.53 15.46
N ALA A 142 -9.91 20.38 16.16
CA ALA A 142 -10.41 21.67 16.60
C ALA A 142 -10.78 22.58 15.40
N GLN A 143 -9.98 22.55 14.33
CA GLN A 143 -10.29 23.29 13.10
C GLN A 143 -11.55 22.74 12.40
N ALA A 144 -11.77 21.43 12.39
CA ALA A 144 -12.98 20.82 11.83
C ALA A 144 -14.22 21.27 12.62
N VAL A 145 -14.19 21.22 13.95
CA VAL A 145 -15.29 21.71 14.80
C VAL A 145 -15.58 23.18 14.56
N GLN A 146 -14.54 24.01 14.38
CA GLN A 146 -14.71 25.42 14.02
C GLN A 146 -15.40 25.56 12.65
N ALA A 147 -15.01 24.78 11.65
CA ALA A 147 -15.59 24.83 10.32
C ALA A 147 -17.05 24.36 10.33
N ASP A 148 -17.41 23.31 11.09
CA ASP A 148 -18.77 22.84 11.28
C ASP A 148 -19.65 23.92 11.96
N SER A 149 -19.10 24.60 12.96
CA SER A 149 -19.78 25.73 13.61
C SER A 149 -20.03 26.86 12.63
N GLN A 150 -19.09 27.14 11.72
CA GLN A 150 -19.24 28.15 10.68
C GLN A 150 -20.34 27.79 9.67
N VAL A 151 -20.51 26.49 9.32
CA VAL A 151 -21.63 26.02 8.50
C VAL A 151 -22.97 26.36 9.18
N ALA A 152 -23.10 26.07 10.47
CA ALA A 152 -24.31 26.37 11.23
C ALA A 152 -24.62 27.88 11.26
N ILE A 153 -23.60 28.70 11.48
CA ILE A 153 -23.73 30.19 11.48
C ILE A 153 -24.16 30.69 10.09
N VAL A 154 -23.48 30.26 9.02
CA VAL A 154 -23.80 30.68 7.64
C VAL A 154 -25.22 30.25 7.27
N THR A 155 -25.63 29.01 7.62
CA THR A 155 -26.96 28.51 7.36
C THR A 155 -28.02 29.35 8.08
N ALA A 156 -27.86 29.64 9.37
CA ALA A 156 -28.81 30.41 10.15
C ALA A 156 -28.90 31.87 9.66
N THR A 157 -27.77 32.52 9.40
CA THR A 157 -27.73 33.91 8.96
C THR A 157 -28.27 34.10 7.56
N SER A 158 -27.89 33.24 6.61
CA SER A 158 -28.37 33.33 5.23
C SER A 158 -29.87 33.04 5.15
N THR A 159 -30.37 32.04 5.85
CA THR A 159 -31.82 31.73 5.92
C THR A 159 -32.59 32.86 6.58
N GLY A 160 -32.09 33.45 7.69
CA GLY A 160 -32.67 34.58 8.36
C GLY A 160 -32.74 35.83 7.48
N ASN A 161 -31.65 36.14 6.77
CA ASN A 161 -31.60 37.27 5.85
C ASN A 161 -32.58 37.13 4.68
N LEU A 162 -32.68 35.95 4.07
CA LEU A 162 -33.66 35.71 2.99
C LEU A 162 -35.09 35.80 3.52
N SER A 163 -35.39 35.24 4.69
CA SER A 163 -36.69 35.33 5.31
C SER A 163 -37.11 36.80 5.59
N SER A 164 -36.19 37.57 6.15
CA SER A 164 -36.34 38.99 6.38
C SER A 164 -36.59 39.79 5.11
N ALA A 165 -35.82 39.52 4.05
CA ALA A 165 -35.98 40.16 2.75
C ALA A 165 -37.34 39.81 2.10
N LYS A 166 -37.80 38.56 2.20
CA LYS A 166 -39.13 38.13 1.73
C LYS A 166 -40.26 38.80 2.51
N ALA A 167 -40.13 38.94 3.84
CA ALA A 167 -41.09 39.65 4.65
C ALA A 167 -41.17 41.14 4.26
N ALA A 168 -40.06 41.81 4.06
CA ALA A 168 -40.01 43.17 3.55
C ALA A 168 -40.65 43.34 2.17
N TYR A 169 -40.42 42.41 1.25
CA TYR A 169 -41.05 42.38 -0.08
C TYR A 169 -42.57 42.23 0.06
N SER A 170 -43.07 41.31 0.86
CA SER A 170 -44.50 41.16 1.05
C SER A 170 -45.16 42.38 1.71
N GLY A 171 -44.49 43.00 2.68
CA GLY A 171 -44.93 44.26 3.28
C GLY A 171 -45.00 45.43 2.29
N SER A 172 -43.99 45.55 1.41
CA SER A 172 -44.01 46.57 0.33
C SER A 172 -45.14 46.30 -0.70
N SER A 173 -45.45 45.05 -1.00
CA SER A 173 -46.57 44.71 -1.90
C SER A 173 -47.93 45.11 -1.35
N VAL A 174 -48.14 44.99 -0.05
CA VAL A 174 -49.34 45.52 0.65
C VAL A 174 -49.42 47.03 0.54
N GLY A 175 -48.26 47.72 0.59
CA GLY A 175 -48.17 49.17 0.39
C GLY A 175 -48.66 49.59 -1.01
N VAL A 176 -48.33 48.86 -2.07
CA VAL A 176 -48.85 49.13 -3.42
C VAL A 176 -50.37 48.96 -3.51
N ALA A 177 -50.93 47.92 -2.85
CA ALA A 177 -52.36 47.73 -2.79
C ALA A 177 -53.10 48.90 -2.06
N SER A 178 -52.54 49.35 -0.94
CA SER A 178 -53.04 50.54 -0.20
C SER A 178 -52.98 51.84 -1.04
N ALA A 179 -51.83 52.08 -1.72
CA ALA A 179 -51.72 53.21 -2.60
C ALA A 179 -52.68 53.12 -3.84
N GLY A 180 -52.90 51.90 -4.33
CA GLY A 180 -53.93 51.63 -5.38
C GLY A 180 -55.33 52.00 -4.95
N ALA A 181 -55.72 51.70 -3.70
CA ALA A 181 -56.98 52.07 -3.14
C ALA A 181 -57.13 53.63 -3.01
N GLN A 182 -56.05 54.34 -2.68
CA GLN A 182 -56.02 55.80 -2.63
C GLN A 182 -56.25 56.40 -4.03
N VAL A 183 -55.59 55.82 -5.09
CA VAL A 183 -55.83 56.26 -6.47
C VAL A 183 -57.31 56.02 -6.86
N ALA A 184 -57.91 54.89 -6.52
CA ALA A 184 -59.33 54.60 -6.80
C ALA A 184 -60.25 55.62 -6.10
N ALA A 185 -59.96 55.97 -4.83
CA ALA A 185 -60.72 56.94 -4.08
C ALA A 185 -60.64 58.37 -4.70
N ALA A 186 -59.41 58.76 -5.11
CA ALA A 186 -59.21 60.06 -5.79
C ALA A 186 -59.88 60.11 -7.18
N GLN A 187 -59.89 58.96 -7.91
CA GLN A 187 -60.61 58.83 -9.16
C GLN A 187 -62.16 59.01 -8.98
N ALA A 188 -62.72 58.38 -7.93
CA ALA A 188 -64.12 58.60 -7.62
C ALA A 188 -64.45 60.04 -7.20
N ALA A 189 -63.51 60.74 -6.52
CA ALA A 189 -63.66 62.18 -6.20
C ALA A 189 -63.70 63.04 -7.46
N ILE A 190 -62.87 62.76 -8.45
CA ILE A 190 -62.92 63.47 -9.74
C ILE A 190 -64.29 63.30 -10.43
N VAL A 191 -64.78 62.06 -10.56
CA VAL A 191 -66.06 61.78 -11.19
C VAL A 191 -67.22 62.55 -10.49
N ARG A 192 -67.16 62.64 -9.19
CA ARG A 192 -68.14 63.40 -8.39
C ARG A 192 -68.00 64.91 -8.70
N ALA A 193 -66.79 65.46 -8.65
CA ALA A 193 -66.54 66.88 -8.91
C ALA A 193 -66.92 67.28 -10.37
N GLU A 194 -66.63 66.46 -11.36
CA GLU A 194 -67.03 66.64 -12.77
C GLU A 194 -68.52 66.62 -12.94
N THR A 195 -69.24 65.74 -12.18
CA THR A 195 -70.71 65.69 -12.20
C THR A 195 -71.28 66.98 -11.60
N ASP A 196 -70.75 67.51 -10.52
CA ASP A 196 -71.17 68.73 -9.89
C ASP A 196 -70.83 69.95 -10.84
N GLN A 197 -69.70 69.98 -11.54
CA GLN A 197 -69.36 71.00 -12.52
C GLN A 197 -70.33 70.98 -13.69
N HIS A 198 -70.67 69.77 -14.21
CA HIS A 198 -71.56 69.64 -15.29
C HIS A 198 -72.98 70.17 -14.92
N ARG A 199 -73.49 69.92 -13.71
CA ARG A 199 -74.70 70.45 -13.17
C ARG A 199 -74.62 71.99 -13.13
N ALA A 200 -73.60 72.55 -12.51
CA ALA A 200 -73.36 74.00 -12.36
C ALA A 200 -73.27 74.69 -13.78
N ALA A 201 -72.63 74.03 -14.75
CA ALA A 201 -72.55 74.50 -16.12
C ALA A 201 -73.93 74.58 -16.80
N ALA A 202 -74.80 73.57 -16.62
CA ALA A 202 -76.14 73.56 -17.10
C ALA A 202 -77.00 74.63 -16.44
N ASP A 203 -76.86 74.82 -15.15
CA ASP A 203 -77.53 75.87 -14.42
C ASP A 203 -77.11 77.29 -14.87
N LEU A 204 -75.80 77.51 -15.11
CA LEU A 204 -75.32 78.75 -15.67
C LEU A 204 -75.82 79.02 -17.12
N ALA A 205 -75.88 77.98 -17.95
CA ALA A 205 -76.36 78.11 -19.30
C ALA A 205 -77.85 78.54 -19.29
N ARG A 206 -78.65 77.90 -18.41
CA ARG A 206 -80.07 78.32 -18.23
C ARG A 206 -80.17 79.76 -17.67
N ALA A 207 -79.36 80.14 -16.73
CA ALA A 207 -79.32 81.47 -16.15
C ALA A 207 -78.97 82.55 -17.23
N LYS A 208 -78.00 82.23 -18.11
CA LYS A 208 -77.63 83.12 -19.23
C LYS A 208 -78.77 83.29 -20.21
N GLU A 209 -79.51 82.22 -20.58
CA GLU A 209 -80.69 82.31 -21.45
C GLU A 209 -81.82 83.14 -20.85
N LEU A 210 -82.18 82.89 -19.61
CA LEU A 210 -83.20 83.60 -18.87
C LEU A 210 -82.83 85.12 -18.66
N ARG A 211 -81.58 85.45 -18.47
CA ARG A 211 -81.12 86.81 -18.38
C ARG A 211 -81.18 87.54 -19.72
N ALA A 212 -80.80 86.89 -20.82
CA ALA A 212 -81.00 87.39 -22.17
C ALA A 212 -82.45 87.74 -22.48
N ALA A 213 -83.40 86.91 -21.92
CA ALA A 213 -84.85 87.20 -21.99
C ALA A 213 -85.35 88.19 -20.98
N ASN A 214 -84.48 88.83 -20.12
CA ASN A 214 -84.82 89.74 -19.02
C ASN A 214 -85.75 89.08 -17.94
N ALA A 215 -85.69 87.80 -17.81
CA ALA A 215 -86.57 87.02 -16.88
C ALA A 215 -85.99 86.90 -15.48
N ILE A 216 -84.69 87.20 -15.25
CA ILE A 216 -83.98 87.12 -13.94
C ILE A 216 -83.10 88.35 -13.65
N PRO A 217 -82.87 88.74 -12.41
CA PRO A 217 -81.91 89.75 -11.99
C PRO A 217 -80.43 89.33 -12.23
N ASP A 218 -79.50 90.35 -12.39
CA ASP A 218 -78.10 90.14 -12.62
C ASP A 218 -77.46 89.30 -11.47
N GLU A 219 -77.89 89.58 -10.25
CA GLU A 219 -77.44 88.84 -9.08
C GLU A 219 -77.61 87.28 -9.22
N ARG A 220 -78.66 86.86 -9.89
CA ARG A 220 -78.88 85.38 -10.13
C ARG A 220 -77.91 84.80 -11.15
N LEU A 221 -77.51 85.62 -12.13
CA LEU A 221 -76.52 85.16 -13.14
C LEU A 221 -75.12 85.14 -12.46
N ASP A 222 -74.79 86.15 -11.64
CA ASP A 222 -73.48 86.20 -10.94
C ASP A 222 -73.37 85.09 -9.96
N ASN A 223 -74.43 84.72 -9.22
CA ASN A 223 -74.43 83.52 -8.34
C ASN A 223 -74.23 82.20 -9.12
N ALA A 224 -74.86 82.02 -10.29
CA ALA A 224 -74.67 80.86 -11.12
C ALA A 224 -73.29 80.78 -11.73
N GLN A 225 -72.66 81.96 -12.09
CA GLN A 225 -71.31 82.01 -12.56
C GLN A 225 -70.30 81.67 -11.41
N SER A 226 -70.51 82.22 -10.24
CA SER A 226 -69.68 81.92 -9.09
C SER A 226 -69.75 80.47 -8.69
N ALA A 227 -70.99 79.82 -8.80
CA ALA A 227 -71.12 78.38 -8.51
C ALA A 227 -70.40 77.50 -9.53
N PHE A 228 -70.43 77.87 -10.81
CA PHE A 228 -69.64 77.18 -11.86
C PHE A 228 -68.15 77.31 -11.66
N ASP A 229 -67.67 78.53 -11.36
CA ASP A 229 -66.22 78.78 -11.10
C ASP A 229 -65.72 78.00 -9.87
N LEU A 230 -66.54 77.94 -8.81
CA LEU A 230 -66.25 77.08 -7.65
C LEU A 230 -66.20 75.60 -7.98
N ALA A 231 -67.19 75.10 -8.76
CA ALA A 231 -67.23 73.71 -9.19
C ALA A 231 -66.02 73.34 -10.09
N LYS A 232 -65.60 74.25 -10.99
CA LYS A 232 -64.42 74.14 -11.78
C LYS A 232 -63.13 74.04 -10.93
N ALA A 233 -63.00 74.90 -9.93
CA ALA A 233 -61.86 74.86 -9.01
C ALA A 233 -61.83 73.58 -8.22
N THR A 234 -62.99 73.01 -7.85
CA THR A 234 -63.11 71.69 -7.17
C THR A 234 -62.62 70.54 -8.06
N VAL A 235 -62.91 70.58 -9.37
CA VAL A 235 -62.37 69.58 -10.33
C VAL A 235 -60.87 69.66 -10.42
N GLU A 236 -60.30 70.88 -10.54
CA GLU A 236 -58.82 71.03 -10.59
C GLU A 236 -58.16 70.58 -9.27
N GLN A 237 -58.80 70.82 -8.12
CA GLN A 237 -58.33 70.28 -6.84
C GLN A 237 -58.37 68.76 -6.84
N ALA A 238 -59.46 68.12 -7.29
CA ALA A 238 -59.59 66.68 -7.36
C ALA A 238 -58.58 66.07 -8.32
N ARG A 239 -58.27 66.71 -9.44
CA ARG A 239 -57.22 66.28 -10.37
C ARG A 239 -55.83 66.31 -9.75
N ALA A 240 -55.52 67.40 -9.02
CA ALA A 240 -54.24 67.48 -8.30
C ALA A 240 -54.13 66.38 -7.23
N GLN A 241 -55.22 66.01 -6.51
CA GLN A 241 -55.26 64.91 -5.56
C GLN A 241 -55.01 63.55 -6.26
N LEU A 242 -55.63 63.37 -7.44
CA LEU A 242 -55.36 62.13 -8.23
C LEU A 242 -53.89 62.00 -8.63
N LEU A 243 -53.32 63.09 -9.14
CA LEU A 243 -51.89 63.10 -9.52
C LEU A 243 -51.02 62.76 -8.28
N ALA A 244 -51.26 63.37 -7.11
CA ALA A 244 -50.55 63.06 -5.90
C ALA A 244 -50.69 61.60 -5.48
N ALA A 245 -51.91 61.01 -5.58
CA ALA A 245 -52.15 59.59 -5.30
C ALA A 245 -51.45 58.65 -6.30
N GLN A 246 -51.39 59.03 -7.58
CA GLN A 246 -50.67 58.29 -8.59
C GLN A 246 -49.17 58.30 -8.36
N GLU A 247 -48.58 59.46 -7.99
CA GLU A 247 -47.16 59.52 -7.58
C GLU A 247 -46.86 58.71 -6.33
N GLY A 248 -47.75 58.74 -5.36
CA GLY A 248 -47.67 57.85 -4.18
C GLY A 248 -47.62 56.38 -4.55
N ARG A 249 -48.47 55.95 -5.53
CA ARG A 249 -48.45 54.55 -6.04
C ARG A 249 -47.15 54.26 -6.77
N ARG A 250 -46.61 55.20 -7.58
CA ARG A 250 -45.31 55.00 -8.23
C ARG A 250 -44.20 54.80 -7.23
N ALA A 251 -44.15 55.59 -6.17
CA ALA A 251 -43.22 55.42 -5.08
C ALA A 251 -43.33 54.08 -4.37
N ALA A 252 -44.60 53.63 -4.10
CA ALA A 252 -44.80 52.30 -3.52
C ALA A 252 -44.33 51.16 -4.44
N VAL A 253 -44.50 51.26 -5.77
CA VAL A 253 -43.96 50.30 -6.75
C VAL A 253 -42.43 50.33 -6.75
N ALA A 254 -41.79 51.48 -6.65
CA ALA A 254 -40.35 51.58 -6.55
C ALA A 254 -39.79 50.88 -5.27
N HIS A 255 -40.52 50.99 -4.14
CA HIS A 255 -40.16 50.24 -2.94
C HIS A 255 -40.30 48.74 -3.09
N VAL A 256 -41.28 48.24 -3.83
CA VAL A 256 -41.38 46.83 -4.18
C VAL A 256 -40.19 46.37 -4.99
N SER A 257 -39.78 47.15 -5.99
CA SER A 257 -38.60 46.85 -6.80
C SER A 257 -37.31 46.81 -5.98
N GLU A 258 -37.14 47.73 -5.06
CA GLU A 258 -36.02 47.76 -4.11
C GLU A 258 -36.04 46.48 -3.23
N ALA A 259 -37.18 46.17 -2.65
CA ALA A 259 -37.34 44.95 -1.83
C ALA A 259 -37.11 43.66 -2.63
N ALA A 260 -37.53 43.59 -3.89
CA ALA A 260 -37.27 42.49 -4.82
C ALA A 260 -35.77 42.35 -5.08
N GLY A 261 -35.03 43.48 -5.25
CA GLY A 261 -33.59 43.44 -5.36
C GLY A 261 -32.89 42.88 -4.14
N ARG A 262 -33.38 43.20 -2.94
CA ARG A 262 -32.85 42.61 -1.69
C ARG A 262 -33.14 41.10 -1.59
N VAL A 263 -34.29 40.60 -2.04
CA VAL A 263 -34.56 39.17 -2.14
C VAL A 263 -33.62 38.50 -3.11
N ALA A 264 -33.38 39.11 -4.28
CA ALA A 264 -32.45 38.56 -5.28
C ALA A 264 -30.99 38.50 -4.78
N GLN A 265 -30.53 39.51 -4.02
CA GLN A 265 -29.20 39.52 -3.39
C GLN A 265 -29.03 38.40 -2.37
N ASN A 266 -30.09 38.04 -1.65
CA ASN A 266 -30.07 36.96 -0.64
C ASN A 266 -30.51 35.61 -1.20
N ALA A 267 -30.85 35.51 -2.50
CA ALA A 267 -31.31 34.25 -3.12
C ALA A 267 -30.23 33.15 -3.19
N PRO A 268 -28.91 33.44 -3.44
CA PRO A 268 -27.91 32.38 -3.58
C PRO A 268 -27.47 31.76 -2.23
N ILE A 269 -28.43 31.42 -1.37
CA ILE A 269 -28.18 30.79 -0.06
C ILE A 269 -27.47 29.46 -0.25
N ASP A 270 -27.95 28.61 -1.16
CA ASP A 270 -27.44 27.26 -1.35
C ASP A 270 -25.96 27.29 -1.73
N ALA A 271 -25.54 28.27 -2.54
CA ALA A 271 -24.13 28.46 -2.90
C ALA A 271 -23.26 28.85 -1.68
N GLN A 272 -23.78 29.75 -0.81
CA GLN A 272 -23.09 30.14 0.40
C GLN A 272 -22.96 28.98 1.40
N ILE A 273 -24.02 28.24 1.58
CA ILE A 273 -24.04 27.04 2.45
C ILE A 273 -23.13 25.97 1.86
N ALA A 274 -23.18 25.71 0.55
CA ALA A 274 -22.29 24.76 -0.11
C ALA A 274 -20.80 25.14 0.04
N ALA A 275 -20.47 26.41 -0.07
CA ALA A 275 -19.10 26.89 0.16
C ALA A 275 -18.66 26.66 1.62
N ALA A 276 -19.54 26.89 2.59
CA ALA A 276 -19.26 26.60 3.99
C ALA A 276 -19.05 25.09 4.24
N HIS A 277 -19.90 24.23 3.65
CA HIS A 277 -19.72 22.78 3.70
C HIS A 277 -18.40 22.33 3.06
N ALA A 278 -18.04 22.84 1.88
CA ALA A 278 -16.78 22.51 1.26
C ALA A 278 -15.56 22.85 2.13
N ASN A 279 -15.64 23.96 2.88
CA ASN A 279 -14.59 24.30 3.85
C ASN A 279 -14.57 23.33 5.05
N ALA A 280 -15.73 22.88 5.53
CA ALA A 280 -15.82 21.88 6.58
C ALA A 280 -15.26 20.52 6.10
N ASP A 281 -15.61 20.09 4.89
CA ASP A 281 -15.10 18.87 4.26
C ASP A 281 -13.56 18.92 4.12
N LEU A 282 -13.01 20.08 3.72
CA LEU A 282 -11.56 20.28 3.68
C LEU A 282 -10.92 20.15 5.07
N ALA A 283 -11.56 20.68 6.10
CA ALA A 283 -11.08 20.55 7.48
C ALA A 283 -11.13 19.09 7.95
N HIS A 284 -12.19 18.36 7.63
CA HIS A 284 -12.30 16.92 7.93
C HIS A 284 -11.26 16.09 7.16
N ALA A 285 -10.98 16.41 5.90
CA ALA A 285 -9.90 15.78 5.14
C ALA A 285 -8.52 15.99 5.79
N ARG A 286 -8.29 17.16 6.39
CA ARG A 286 -7.05 17.42 7.17
C ARG A 286 -6.98 16.56 8.43
N VAL A 287 -8.10 16.30 9.11
CA VAL A 287 -8.14 15.37 10.25
C VAL A 287 -7.71 13.97 9.79
N GLN A 288 -8.25 13.45 8.70
CA GLN A 288 -7.87 12.15 8.16
C GLN A 288 -6.38 12.08 7.80
N SER A 289 -5.84 13.14 7.21
CA SER A 289 -4.40 13.23 6.89
C SER A 289 -3.54 13.20 8.15
N ALA A 290 -3.92 13.94 9.19
CA ALA A 290 -3.22 13.96 10.47
C ALA A 290 -3.31 12.61 11.21
N GLU A 291 -4.46 11.94 11.16
CA GLU A 291 -4.66 10.60 11.72
C GLU A 291 -3.78 9.56 11.00
N ALA A 292 -3.68 9.60 9.67
CA ALA A 292 -2.78 8.75 8.91
C ALA A 292 -1.29 8.99 9.29
N ALA A 293 -0.90 10.25 9.52
CA ALA A 293 0.44 10.57 9.99
C ALA A 293 0.71 10.03 11.40
N LEU A 294 -0.29 10.09 12.29
CA LEU A 294 -0.21 9.51 13.63
C LEU A 294 -0.06 7.98 13.57
N ASP A 295 -0.84 7.31 12.72
CA ASP A 295 -0.76 5.86 12.56
C ASP A 295 0.63 5.43 12.03
N LEU A 296 1.20 6.19 11.10
CA LEU A 296 2.58 5.98 10.64
C LEU A 296 3.60 6.13 11.77
N ALA A 297 3.46 7.17 12.60
CA ALA A 297 4.34 7.38 13.75
C ALA A 297 4.23 6.24 14.77
N ARG A 298 3.02 5.75 15.06
CA ARG A 298 2.77 4.60 15.93
C ARG A 298 3.34 3.31 15.35
N LEU A 299 3.22 3.10 14.04
CA LEU A 299 3.80 1.96 13.36
C LEU A 299 5.34 1.97 13.48
N GLN A 300 5.98 3.13 13.26
CA GLN A 300 7.42 3.29 13.45
C GLN A 300 7.84 3.00 14.89
N LEU A 301 7.08 3.48 15.87
CA LEU A 301 7.30 3.16 17.29
C LEU A 301 7.17 1.66 17.55
N SER A 302 6.21 0.98 16.93
CA SER A 302 6.08 -0.48 17.09
C SER A 302 7.30 -1.24 16.60
N TYR A 303 8.00 -0.72 15.59
CA TYR A 303 9.21 -1.33 15.01
C TYR A 303 10.44 -1.20 15.91
N THR A 304 10.42 -0.37 16.97
CA THR A 304 11.46 -0.34 17.98
C THR A 304 11.51 -1.63 18.81
N LYS A 305 10.39 -2.36 18.87
CA LYS A 305 10.30 -3.69 19.50
C LYS A 305 10.44 -4.76 18.42
N ILE A 306 11.58 -5.42 18.42
CA ILE A 306 11.90 -6.45 17.43
C ILE A 306 11.40 -7.79 17.94
N MET A 307 10.45 -8.36 17.21
CA MET A 307 9.76 -9.59 17.58
C MET A 307 10.14 -10.74 16.67
N ALA A 308 10.05 -11.98 17.17
CA ALA A 308 10.25 -13.20 16.40
C ALA A 308 9.11 -13.40 15.38
N PRO A 309 9.39 -13.56 14.07
CA PRO A 309 8.37 -13.77 13.05
C PRO A 309 7.83 -15.20 13.02
N ALA A 310 8.56 -16.16 13.57
CA ALA A 310 8.20 -17.58 13.59
C ALA A 310 8.79 -18.29 14.82
N ASP A 311 8.27 -19.49 15.11
CA ASP A 311 8.83 -20.38 16.11
C ASP A 311 10.16 -20.95 15.63
N GLY A 312 11.17 -21.00 16.49
CA GLY A 312 12.47 -21.55 16.13
C GLY A 312 13.55 -21.30 17.14
N LEU A 313 14.76 -21.65 16.78
CA LEU A 313 15.97 -21.42 17.57
C LEU A 313 16.61 -20.11 17.12
N ALA A 314 16.79 -19.16 18.02
CA ALA A 314 17.51 -17.92 17.75
C ALA A 314 19.01 -18.23 17.66
N SER A 315 19.59 -18.03 16.48
CA SER A 315 21.02 -18.32 16.23
C SER A 315 21.70 -17.11 15.63
N LYS A 316 23.01 -16.99 15.86
CA LYS A 316 23.82 -15.86 15.37
C LYS A 316 23.25 -14.51 15.81
N LEU A 317 23.08 -14.33 17.11
CA LEU A 317 22.78 -13.01 17.68
C LEU A 317 23.92 -12.05 17.35
N ALA A 318 23.66 -11.07 16.47
CA ALA A 318 24.68 -10.18 15.91
C ALA A 318 24.74 -8.82 16.59
N VAL A 319 23.95 -8.59 17.65
CA VAL A 319 23.83 -7.29 18.31
C VAL A 319 23.97 -7.39 19.81
N HIS A 320 24.46 -6.30 20.41
CA HIS A 320 24.66 -6.16 21.84
C HIS A 320 23.97 -4.91 22.38
N GLU A 321 23.67 -4.89 23.66
CA GLU A 321 23.13 -3.70 24.35
C GLU A 321 24.07 -2.51 24.17
N GLY A 322 23.54 -1.34 23.89
CA GLY A 322 24.31 -0.12 23.63
C GLY A 322 24.76 0.05 22.17
N GLN A 323 24.66 -0.98 21.33
CA GLN A 323 25.07 -0.92 19.93
C GLN A 323 24.07 -0.13 19.10
N LEU A 324 24.57 0.71 18.16
CA LEU A 324 23.75 1.37 17.16
C LEU A 324 23.49 0.42 15.99
N VAL A 325 22.23 0.25 15.60
CA VAL A 325 21.81 -0.56 14.45
C VAL A 325 21.21 0.30 13.37
N ALA A 326 21.51 -0.05 12.12
CA ALA A 326 20.94 0.58 10.94
C ALA A 326 19.72 -0.19 10.42
N ILE A 327 18.90 0.48 9.60
CA ILE A 327 17.76 -0.16 8.92
C ILE A 327 18.26 -1.30 8.02
N GLY A 328 17.62 -2.47 8.11
CA GLY A 328 18.00 -3.67 7.36
C GLY A 328 19.15 -4.48 7.95
N GLN A 329 19.82 -3.98 8.99
CA GLN A 329 20.89 -4.73 9.65
C GLN A 329 20.31 -5.98 10.33
N PRO A 330 20.86 -7.19 10.05
CA PRO A 330 20.43 -8.42 10.69
C PRO A 330 20.78 -8.38 12.20
N ILE A 331 19.82 -8.77 13.02
CA ILE A 331 19.94 -8.81 14.48
C ILE A 331 20.13 -10.25 14.96
N VAL A 332 19.33 -11.16 14.44
CA VAL A 332 19.36 -12.58 14.77
C VAL A 332 18.86 -13.39 13.57
N VAL A 333 19.30 -14.61 13.45
CA VAL A 333 18.75 -15.57 12.48
C VAL A 333 17.91 -16.59 13.25
N ILE A 334 16.63 -16.71 12.90
CA ILE A 334 15.77 -17.75 13.45
C ILE A 334 15.82 -18.97 12.55
N VAL A 335 16.19 -20.10 13.14
CA VAL A 335 16.17 -21.41 12.49
C VAL A 335 14.87 -22.10 12.92
N PRO A 336 13.89 -22.26 12.01
CA PRO A 336 12.65 -22.95 12.34
C PRO A 336 12.90 -24.39 12.81
N THR A 337 12.00 -24.91 13.63
CA THR A 337 12.03 -26.31 14.09
C THR A 337 11.64 -27.30 12.98
N VAL A 338 10.98 -26.80 11.95
CA VAL A 338 10.63 -27.61 10.76
C VAL A 338 11.85 -27.68 9.86
N THR A 339 12.41 -28.87 9.76
CA THR A 339 13.57 -29.18 8.93
C THR A 339 13.20 -30.11 7.79
N TYR A 340 14.08 -30.22 6.82
CA TYR A 340 13.98 -31.15 5.69
C TYR A 340 15.39 -31.58 5.29
N VAL A 341 15.54 -32.56 4.41
CA VAL A 341 16.84 -33.00 3.90
C VAL A 341 17.00 -32.50 2.46
N ILE A 342 18.15 -31.89 2.17
CA ILE A 342 18.61 -31.66 0.80
C ILE A 342 19.66 -32.72 0.49
N ALA A 343 19.32 -33.61 -0.45
CA ALA A 343 20.18 -34.69 -0.90
C ALA A 343 20.60 -34.45 -2.36
N ASN A 344 21.89 -34.38 -2.60
CA ASN A 344 22.46 -34.09 -3.91
C ASN A 344 22.74 -35.42 -4.65
N PHE A 345 21.86 -35.82 -5.52
CA PHE A 345 21.99 -37.04 -6.34
C PHE A 345 22.72 -36.74 -7.65
N LYS A 346 23.49 -37.72 -8.16
CA LYS A 346 24.12 -37.61 -9.47
C LYS A 346 23.07 -37.53 -10.57
N GLU A 347 23.33 -36.78 -11.63
CA GLU A 347 22.45 -36.66 -12.80
C GLU A 347 21.99 -37.99 -13.33
N THR A 348 22.86 -39.01 -13.28
CA THR A 348 22.58 -40.38 -13.72
C THR A 348 21.54 -41.13 -12.85
N GLN A 349 21.33 -40.68 -11.60
CA GLN A 349 20.43 -41.26 -10.63
C GLN A 349 19.03 -40.63 -10.67
N VAL A 350 18.95 -39.34 -10.98
CA VAL A 350 17.72 -38.55 -10.87
C VAL A 350 16.66 -38.90 -11.91
N GLY A 351 17.04 -39.52 -13.05
CA GLY A 351 16.15 -39.81 -14.17
C GLY A 351 14.90 -40.68 -13.77
N LYS A 352 15.03 -41.51 -12.75
CA LYS A 352 13.95 -42.38 -12.23
C LYS A 352 13.26 -41.82 -10.99
N MET A 353 13.76 -40.75 -10.41
CA MET A 353 13.19 -40.13 -9.19
C MET A 353 11.93 -39.37 -9.52
N ARG A 354 10.95 -39.46 -8.65
CA ARG A 354 9.67 -38.72 -8.74
C ARG A 354 9.25 -38.22 -7.37
N PRO A 355 8.58 -37.11 -7.26
CA PRO A 355 7.93 -36.69 -6.02
C PRO A 355 6.98 -37.77 -5.52
N GLY A 356 7.01 -37.98 -4.21
CA GLY A 356 6.18 -39.00 -3.56
C GLY A 356 6.87 -40.31 -3.25
N GLN A 357 8.08 -40.55 -3.77
CA GLN A 357 8.84 -41.80 -3.47
C GLN A 357 9.35 -41.77 -2.02
N ARG A 358 9.46 -42.95 -1.43
CA ARG A 358 9.99 -43.16 -0.08
C ARG A 358 11.50 -42.98 -0.08
N ALA A 359 12.00 -42.42 1.01
CA ALA A 359 13.43 -42.33 1.26
C ALA A 359 13.74 -42.84 2.67
N SER A 360 14.82 -43.60 2.82
CA SER A 360 15.43 -43.95 4.10
C SER A 360 16.58 -42.97 4.34
N ILE A 361 16.61 -42.41 5.53
CA ILE A 361 17.53 -41.36 5.91
C ILE A 361 18.30 -41.80 7.14
N SER A 362 19.61 -41.81 7.06
CA SER A 362 20.52 -42.03 8.20
C SER A 362 21.24 -40.75 8.52
N ILE A 363 21.25 -40.34 9.78
CA ILE A 363 21.88 -39.13 10.25
C ILE A 363 23.10 -39.47 11.08
N ASP A 364 24.26 -38.94 10.77
CA ASP A 364 25.52 -39.23 11.45
C ASP A 364 25.47 -38.94 12.96
N ALA A 365 24.70 -37.90 13.35
CA ALA A 365 24.52 -37.54 14.76
C ALA A 365 23.67 -38.55 15.56
N TYR A 366 22.96 -39.46 14.89
CA TYR A 366 22.08 -40.50 15.51
C TYR A 366 22.40 -41.86 14.95
N PRO A 367 23.56 -42.42 15.23
CA PRO A 367 23.94 -43.74 14.70
C PRO A 367 22.96 -44.81 15.15
N HIS A 368 22.70 -45.78 14.27
CA HIS A 368 21.72 -46.89 14.44
C HIS A 368 20.25 -46.50 14.45
N ARG A 369 19.91 -45.28 14.01
CA ARG A 369 18.51 -44.87 13.78
C ARG A 369 18.31 -44.50 12.31
N GLU A 370 17.35 -45.17 11.69
CA GLU A 370 16.87 -44.81 10.35
C GLU A 370 15.58 -44.01 10.47
N PHE A 371 15.49 -42.97 9.65
CA PHE A 371 14.34 -42.09 9.58
C PHE A 371 13.66 -42.24 8.24
N GLU A 372 12.35 -42.23 8.24
CA GLU A 372 11.57 -42.29 7.02
C GLU A 372 11.38 -40.85 6.47
N GLY A 373 11.63 -40.70 5.17
CA GLY A 373 11.38 -39.50 4.43
C GLY A 373 10.60 -39.75 3.15
N LYS A 374 10.13 -38.70 2.55
CA LYS A 374 9.45 -38.72 1.26
C LYS A 374 10.01 -37.61 0.36
N VAL A 375 10.30 -37.95 -0.87
CA VAL A 375 10.72 -36.98 -1.89
C VAL A 375 9.59 -35.96 -2.09
N GLU A 376 9.82 -34.70 -1.76
CA GLU A 376 8.88 -33.62 -1.96
C GLU A 376 9.03 -33.00 -3.35
N SER A 377 10.27 -32.69 -3.72
CA SER A 377 10.57 -32.06 -5.01
C SER A 377 11.99 -32.34 -5.48
N LEU A 378 12.20 -32.23 -6.78
CA LEU A 378 13.49 -32.22 -7.42
C LEU A 378 13.79 -30.82 -7.93
N SER A 379 15.06 -30.37 -7.79
CA SER A 379 15.47 -29.09 -8.33
C SER A 379 15.32 -29.03 -9.85
N GLY A 380 14.93 -27.88 -10.39
CA GLY A 380 14.85 -27.64 -11.83
C GLY A 380 16.19 -27.47 -12.54
N GLY A 381 17.31 -27.53 -11.78
CA GLY A 381 18.66 -27.42 -12.31
C GLY A 381 19.69 -28.06 -11.41
N THR A 382 20.92 -28.19 -11.91
CA THR A 382 22.04 -28.71 -11.14
C THR A 382 22.58 -27.68 -10.17
N GLY A 383 23.26 -28.11 -9.10
CA GLY A 383 23.86 -27.21 -8.12
C GLY A 383 24.85 -26.21 -8.74
N SER A 384 25.56 -26.60 -9.78
CA SER A 384 26.49 -25.70 -10.50
C SER A 384 25.78 -24.59 -11.27
N SER A 385 24.54 -24.83 -11.76
CA SER A 385 23.76 -23.83 -12.49
C SER A 385 23.30 -22.67 -11.60
N PHE A 386 23.21 -22.88 -10.28
CA PHE A 386 22.80 -21.89 -9.28
C PHE A 386 23.96 -21.37 -8.43
N SER A 387 25.21 -21.77 -8.77
CA SER A 387 26.41 -21.27 -8.09
C SER A 387 26.69 -19.81 -8.48
N LEU A 388 27.11 -18.98 -7.51
CA LEU A 388 27.57 -17.62 -7.73
C LEU A 388 28.81 -17.54 -8.69
N LEU A 389 29.59 -18.61 -8.75
CA LEU A 389 30.72 -18.78 -9.65
C LEU A 389 30.50 -20.05 -10.46
N PRO A 390 29.81 -20.00 -11.61
CA PRO A 390 29.73 -21.16 -12.51
C PRO A 390 31.13 -21.61 -12.92
N ALA A 391 31.34 -22.93 -12.98
CA ALA A 391 32.61 -23.46 -13.51
C ALA A 391 32.72 -23.05 -14.97
N ASP A 392 33.49 -21.98 -15.26
CA ASP A 392 33.80 -21.54 -16.62
C ASP A 392 35.04 -22.27 -17.09
N ASN A 393 34.89 -23.11 -18.12
CA ASN A 393 35.99 -23.79 -18.79
C ASN A 393 36.58 -22.90 -19.92
N ALA A 394 37.16 -21.76 -19.55
CA ALA A 394 37.72 -20.79 -20.48
C ALA A 394 38.91 -21.34 -21.31
N SER A 395 39.42 -22.54 -20.99
CA SER A 395 40.61 -23.14 -21.65
C SER A 395 40.30 -24.09 -22.82
N GLY A 396 39.06 -24.21 -23.25
CA GLY A 396 38.69 -24.95 -24.48
C GLY A 396 38.68 -26.48 -24.37
N ASN A 397 39.04 -27.07 -23.23
CA ASN A 397 38.97 -28.51 -23.01
C ASN A 397 37.77 -28.84 -22.09
N PHE A 398 36.68 -29.30 -22.68
CA PHE A 398 35.45 -29.67 -21.93
C PHE A 398 35.63 -31.02 -21.27
N VAL A 399 35.87 -31.05 -19.97
CA VAL A 399 35.83 -32.27 -19.19
C VAL A 399 34.39 -32.45 -18.64
N LYS A 400 33.69 -33.49 -19.06
CA LYS A 400 32.35 -33.82 -18.56
C LYS A 400 32.44 -34.26 -17.09
N VAL A 401 32.12 -33.38 -16.20
CA VAL A 401 31.97 -33.68 -14.75
C VAL A 401 30.51 -34.04 -14.48
N VAL A 402 30.29 -35.15 -13.80
CA VAL A 402 28.93 -35.56 -13.39
C VAL A 402 28.32 -34.50 -12.46
N GLN A 403 27.25 -33.90 -12.92
CA GLN A 403 26.54 -32.88 -12.16
C GLN A 403 25.68 -33.50 -11.07
N ARG A 404 25.44 -32.75 -9.99
CA ARG A 404 24.53 -33.14 -8.90
C ARG A 404 23.26 -32.30 -8.93
N VAL A 405 22.13 -32.96 -8.73
CA VAL A 405 20.81 -32.33 -8.69
C VAL A 405 20.29 -32.40 -7.26
N PRO A 406 19.99 -31.26 -6.61
CA PRO A 406 19.41 -31.24 -5.29
C PRO A 406 17.98 -31.82 -5.29
N VAL A 407 17.72 -32.73 -4.37
CA VAL A 407 16.41 -33.33 -4.12
C VAL A 407 16.00 -32.99 -2.70
N ARG A 408 14.82 -32.41 -2.55
CA ARG A 408 14.23 -32.10 -1.24
C ARG A 408 13.43 -33.30 -0.74
N ILE A 409 13.75 -33.75 0.48
CA ILE A 409 13.11 -34.89 1.13
C ILE A 409 12.53 -34.37 2.45
N GLY A 410 11.22 -34.46 2.60
CA GLY A 410 10.51 -34.16 3.85
C GLY A 410 10.45 -35.36 4.76
N TRP A 411 10.39 -35.10 6.06
CA TRP A 411 10.27 -36.16 7.07
C TRP A 411 8.88 -36.78 7.09
N VAL A 412 8.82 -38.10 7.29
CA VAL A 412 7.60 -38.85 7.58
C VAL A 412 7.74 -39.36 9.01
N ASN A 413 6.92 -38.94 9.96
CA ASN A 413 6.94 -39.41 11.35
C ASN A 413 8.28 -39.17 12.10
N LEU A 414 8.75 -37.88 12.13
CA LEU A 414 9.92 -37.55 12.95
C LEU A 414 9.58 -37.71 14.43
N PRO A 415 10.34 -38.57 15.19
CA PRO A 415 10.12 -38.75 16.63
C PRO A 415 10.37 -37.44 17.38
N SER A 416 9.55 -37.14 18.39
CA SER A 416 9.63 -35.90 19.18
C SER A 416 10.88 -35.80 20.09
N ASP A 417 11.58 -36.93 20.30
CA ASP A 417 12.81 -37.02 21.06
C ASP A 417 14.07 -36.61 20.26
N VAL A 418 13.91 -36.37 18.94
CA VAL A 418 15.00 -36.05 18.03
C VAL A 418 14.98 -34.56 17.70
N SER A 419 16.04 -33.85 18.09
CA SER A 419 16.23 -32.45 17.73
C SER A 419 17.18 -32.34 16.54
N LEU A 420 16.66 -32.13 15.35
CA LEU A 420 17.45 -31.99 14.14
C LEU A 420 17.93 -30.53 14.00
N ARG A 421 19.22 -30.37 13.79
CA ARG A 421 19.83 -29.08 13.52
C ARG A 421 20.17 -28.97 12.04
N ALA A 422 19.95 -27.82 11.46
CA ALA A 422 20.38 -27.53 10.09
C ALA A 422 21.92 -27.67 10.00
N GLY A 423 22.39 -28.30 8.91
CA GLY A 423 23.80 -28.57 8.67
C GLY A 423 24.29 -29.95 9.14
N LEU A 424 23.46 -30.80 9.74
CA LEU A 424 23.85 -32.17 10.05
C LEU A 424 24.00 -32.98 8.76
N SER A 425 25.08 -33.79 8.66
CA SER A 425 25.33 -34.71 7.56
C SER A 425 24.38 -35.89 7.60
N VAL A 426 23.98 -36.33 6.42
CA VAL A 426 22.94 -37.35 6.21
C VAL A 426 23.31 -38.21 5.04
N ASP A 427 23.07 -39.53 5.18
CA ASP A 427 23.00 -40.44 4.06
C ASP A 427 21.52 -40.65 3.67
N ALA A 428 21.21 -40.49 2.39
CA ALA A 428 19.87 -40.60 1.88
C ALA A 428 19.78 -41.73 0.82
N VAL A 429 18.83 -42.62 0.97
CA VAL A 429 18.53 -43.70 0.03
C VAL A 429 17.11 -43.54 -0.44
N VAL A 430 16.90 -43.30 -1.72
CA VAL A 430 15.58 -43.16 -2.34
C VAL A 430 15.19 -44.45 -3.05
N GLU A 431 13.98 -44.97 -2.80
CA GLU A 431 13.42 -46.10 -3.49
C GLU A 431 12.81 -45.65 -4.82
N VAL A 432 13.58 -45.83 -5.90
CA VAL A 432 13.12 -45.60 -7.26
C VAL A 432 12.44 -46.87 -7.78
N GLY A 433 11.16 -46.81 -8.13
CA GLY A 433 10.44 -47.97 -8.65
C GLY A 433 11.20 -48.66 -9.78
N LYS A 434 11.06 -49.99 -9.83
CA LYS A 434 11.68 -50.85 -10.88
C LYS A 434 11.20 -50.46 -12.27
#